data_80554eb0745b5c98b5348290d971058e
#
_entry.id   80554eb0745b5c98b5348290d971058e
#
_cell.length_a   1.000
_cell.length_b   1.000
_cell.length_c   1.000
_cell.angle_alpha   90.00
_cell.angle_beta   90.00
_cell.angle_gamma   90.00
#
_symmetry.space_group_name_H-M   'P 1'
#
loop_
_entity.id
_entity.type
_entity.pdbx_description
1 polymer ?
#
loop_
_entity_poly.entity_id
_entity_poly.type
_entity_poly.pdbx_seq_one_letter_code
_entity_poly.pdbx_strand_id
1 'polypeptide(L)'
;HLISESDTFYLGACPKGANSEYKVPQPFNSIKAMKRAFCLKNSYMTQLLRNQIFNKNQNRESFIKDISILYHNTIIENTFSHYEGLTLNQIDNSVGFNVNRNSKNYLRVYISKMMNISVDANKLDEFEKADIVVKTIRINKKGIIRESMSFPAFKTKELIDEDWETST
;
A
#
# COMPACT_ATOMS: atom_id res chain seq x y z
N HIS A 1 8.49 16.03 -17.23
CA HIS A 1 7.58 15.23 -16.39
C HIS A 1 7.88 15.55 -14.93
N LEU A 2 6.89 16.05 -14.19
CA LEU A 2 7.05 16.29 -12.75
C LEU A 2 6.71 15.00 -12.02
N ILE A 3 7.57 14.60 -11.11
CA ILE A 3 7.34 13.42 -10.25
C ILE A 3 6.11 13.70 -9.38
N SER A 4 5.15 12.80 -9.41
CA SER A 4 3.95 12.83 -8.56
C SER A 4 4.08 11.86 -7.38
N GLU A 5 3.17 11.94 -6.41
CA GLU A 5 3.11 10.97 -5.31
C GLU A 5 2.85 9.54 -5.78
N SER A 6 2.18 9.38 -6.93
CA SER A 6 1.94 8.07 -7.54
C SER A 6 3.19 7.44 -8.16
N ASP A 7 4.22 8.23 -8.43
CA ASP A 7 5.46 7.72 -9.01
C ASP A 7 6.43 7.14 -7.96
N THR A 8 6.11 7.28 -6.67
CA THR A 8 6.97 6.78 -5.59
C THR A 8 6.15 6.22 -4.42
N PHE A 9 6.68 5.20 -3.74
CA PHE A 9 6.04 4.59 -2.58
C PHE A 9 6.35 5.28 -1.26
N TYR A 10 7.46 6.02 -1.18
CA TYR A 10 8.00 6.54 0.09
C TYR A 10 7.93 8.06 0.21
N LEU A 11 7.67 8.76 -0.89
CA LEU A 11 7.52 10.20 -0.89
C LEU A 11 6.04 10.60 -0.83
N GLY A 12 5.80 11.69 -0.17
CA GLY A 12 4.52 12.37 -0.12
C GLY A 12 4.69 13.85 -0.48
N ALA A 13 3.59 14.58 -0.62
CA ALA A 13 3.58 16.02 -0.87
C ALA A 13 3.06 16.74 0.37
N CYS A 14 3.96 17.34 1.12
CA CYS A 14 3.62 18.09 2.34
C CYS A 14 3.37 19.55 2.06
N PRO A 15 2.36 20.18 2.69
CA PRO A 15 2.17 21.62 2.65
C PRO A 15 3.42 22.34 3.22
N LYS A 16 3.82 23.40 2.56
CA LYS A 16 4.97 24.23 3.00
C LYS A 16 4.56 25.69 3.10
N GLY A 17 4.36 26.15 4.30
CA GLY A 17 3.98 27.53 4.60
C GLY A 17 3.65 27.68 6.07
N ALA A 18 3.61 28.93 6.55
CA ALA A 18 3.33 29.22 7.96
C ALA A 18 1.86 29.03 8.33
N ASN A 19 0.96 29.11 7.34
CA ASN A 19 -0.49 28.94 7.51
C ASN A 19 -1.14 28.52 6.18
N SER A 20 -2.40 28.10 6.23
CA SER A 20 -3.21 27.67 5.07
C SER A 20 -3.55 28.80 4.10
N GLU A 21 -3.36 30.05 4.49
CA GLU A 21 -3.65 31.23 3.64
C GLU A 21 -2.54 31.52 2.64
N TYR A 22 -1.33 30.98 2.86
CA TYR A 22 -0.20 31.19 1.97
C TYR A 22 -0.34 30.35 0.69
N LYS A 23 -1.03 30.94 -0.29
CA LYS A 23 -1.27 30.31 -1.61
C LYS A 23 -0.41 30.93 -2.70
N VAL A 24 0.17 30.10 -3.55
CA VAL A 24 1.03 30.51 -4.67
C VAL A 24 0.36 30.22 -6.00
N PRO A 25 0.68 30.99 -7.08
CA PRO A 25 0.19 30.69 -8.43
C PRO A 25 0.62 29.29 -8.88
N GLN A 26 -0.25 28.60 -9.58
CA GLN A 26 0.06 27.31 -10.19
C GLN A 26 0.46 27.48 -11.67
N PRO A 27 1.38 26.66 -12.21
CA PRO A 27 1.85 26.82 -13.60
C PRO A 27 0.79 26.54 -14.65
N PHE A 28 -0.25 25.74 -14.35
CA PHE A 28 -1.25 25.29 -15.31
C PHE A 28 -2.69 25.56 -14.87
N ASN A 29 -2.89 26.33 -13.78
CA ASN A 29 -4.21 26.63 -13.26
C ASN A 29 -4.22 28.09 -12.74
N SER A 30 -5.36 28.77 -12.95
CA SER A 30 -5.56 30.13 -12.41
C SER A 30 -5.84 30.17 -10.91
N ILE A 31 -6.23 29.04 -10.33
CA ILE A 31 -6.51 28.93 -8.90
C ILE A 31 -5.18 28.81 -8.13
N LYS A 32 -4.98 29.67 -7.15
CA LYS A 32 -3.82 29.58 -6.27
C LYS A 32 -3.95 28.39 -5.33
N ALA A 33 -2.86 27.62 -5.16
CA ALA A 33 -2.81 26.50 -4.25
C ALA A 33 -1.71 26.67 -3.21
N MET A 34 -1.78 25.91 -2.11
CA MET A 34 -0.71 25.87 -1.11
C MET A 34 0.60 25.39 -1.74
N LYS A 35 1.69 26.05 -1.37
CA LYS A 35 3.02 25.59 -1.75
C LYS A 35 3.27 24.22 -1.12
N ARG A 36 3.65 23.23 -1.94
CA ARG A 36 3.99 21.89 -1.48
C ARG A 36 5.46 21.58 -1.73
N ALA A 37 5.99 20.68 -0.94
CA ALA A 37 7.34 20.13 -1.10
C ALA A 37 7.28 18.62 -0.92
N PHE A 38 8.18 17.91 -1.56
CA PHE A 38 8.35 16.49 -1.30
C PHE A 38 8.78 16.26 0.14
N CYS A 39 8.19 15.27 0.77
CA CYS A 39 8.55 14.80 2.10
C CYS A 39 8.56 13.26 2.10
N LEU A 40 9.21 12.67 3.08
CA LEU A 40 9.07 11.24 3.32
C LEU A 40 7.73 10.97 4.02
N LYS A 41 7.05 9.92 3.63
CA LYS A 41 5.81 9.49 4.30
C LYS A 41 6.07 9.19 5.78
N ASN A 42 5.09 9.49 6.63
CA ASN A 42 5.18 9.23 8.06
C ASN A 42 5.39 7.75 8.38
N SER A 43 4.77 6.85 7.61
CA SER A 43 4.98 5.41 7.68
C SER A 43 6.45 5.03 7.49
N TYR A 44 7.09 5.59 6.44
CA TYR A 44 8.51 5.36 6.16
C TYR A 44 9.41 5.85 7.31
N MET A 45 9.18 7.07 7.78
CA MET A 45 9.94 7.64 8.90
C MET A 45 9.75 6.84 10.18
N THR A 46 8.53 6.42 10.47
CA THR A 46 8.22 5.59 11.64
C THR A 46 8.96 4.25 11.59
N GLN A 47 9.01 3.61 10.42
CA GLN A 47 9.74 2.36 10.26
C GLN A 47 11.24 2.53 10.37
N LEU A 48 11.80 3.62 9.80
CA LEU A 48 13.21 3.96 9.99
C LEU A 48 13.57 4.10 11.47
N LEU A 49 12.77 4.83 12.24
CA LEU A 49 12.98 5.02 13.67
C LEU A 49 12.87 3.68 14.44
N ARG A 50 11.88 2.86 14.11
CA ARG A 50 11.71 1.52 14.72
C ARG A 50 12.91 0.62 14.44
N ASN A 51 13.41 0.63 13.21
CA ASN A 51 14.53 -0.22 12.79
C ASN A 51 15.85 0.24 13.38
N GLN A 52 16.12 1.55 13.35
CA GLN A 52 17.43 2.10 13.70
C GLN A 52 17.57 2.42 15.19
N ILE A 53 16.54 2.96 15.84
CA ILE A 53 16.62 3.44 17.22
C ILE A 53 16.14 2.37 18.20
N PHE A 54 15.04 1.70 17.88
CA PHE A 54 14.41 0.78 18.82
C PHE A 54 14.78 -0.68 18.62
N ASN A 55 15.53 -1.03 17.58
CA ASN A 55 15.93 -2.40 17.23
C ASN A 55 14.78 -3.43 17.29
N LYS A 56 13.55 -2.96 17.07
CA LYS A 56 12.33 -3.77 17.22
C LYS A 56 12.07 -4.74 16.08
N ASN A 57 12.87 -4.68 15.00
CA ASN A 57 12.59 -5.39 13.75
C ASN A 57 13.66 -6.41 13.34
N GLN A 58 14.34 -7.03 14.29
CA GLN A 58 15.39 -8.00 13.99
C GLN A 58 14.94 -9.24 13.19
N ASN A 59 13.61 -9.45 13.02
CA ASN A 59 13.04 -10.62 12.33
C ASN A 59 11.95 -10.26 11.29
N ARG A 60 11.99 -9.06 10.68
CA ARG A 60 11.04 -8.75 9.62
C ARG A 60 11.50 -9.34 8.31
N GLU A 61 10.57 -9.97 7.63
CA GLU A 61 10.78 -10.53 6.32
C GLU A 61 10.69 -9.43 5.26
N SER A 62 11.64 -9.41 4.34
CA SER A 62 11.67 -8.54 3.18
C SER A 62 11.38 -9.36 1.94
N PHE A 63 10.44 -8.93 1.15
CA PHE A 63 10.09 -9.57 -0.14
C PHE A 63 11.04 -9.11 -1.26
N ILE A 64 11.49 -7.87 -1.16
CA ILE A 64 12.35 -7.24 -2.16
C ILE A 64 13.76 -7.16 -1.61
N LYS A 65 14.65 -8.00 -2.13
CA LYS A 65 16.04 -8.07 -1.69
C LYS A 65 16.91 -6.95 -2.26
N ASP A 66 16.51 -6.34 -3.39
CA ASP A 66 17.22 -5.27 -4.07
C ASP A 66 16.35 -4.02 -4.20
N ILE A 67 16.87 -2.90 -3.71
CA ILE A 67 16.13 -1.64 -3.55
C ILE A 67 16.19 -0.84 -4.86
N SER A 68 15.51 -1.25 -5.88
CA SER A 68 15.09 -0.30 -6.91
C SER A 68 13.59 -0.04 -6.77
N ILE A 69 13.27 1.05 -6.11
CA ILE A 69 11.92 1.52 -5.75
C ILE A 69 10.95 1.57 -6.95
N LEU A 70 11.48 1.70 -8.16
CA LEU A 70 10.72 1.79 -9.41
C LEU A 70 10.08 0.45 -9.87
N TYR A 71 10.42 -0.68 -9.27
CA TYR A 71 10.02 -2.00 -9.76
C TYR A 71 9.04 -2.76 -8.84
N HIS A 72 8.54 -2.14 -7.77
CA HIS A 72 7.62 -2.83 -6.84
C HIS A 72 6.39 -3.39 -7.55
N ASN A 73 5.74 -2.59 -8.40
CA ASN A 73 4.57 -3.04 -9.16
C ASN A 73 4.93 -4.21 -10.08
N THR A 74 6.04 -4.09 -10.81
CA THR A 74 6.49 -5.15 -11.73
C THR A 74 6.83 -6.44 -11.00
N ILE A 75 7.45 -6.37 -9.82
CA ILE A 75 7.77 -7.56 -9.02
C ILE A 75 6.48 -8.22 -8.52
N ILE A 76 5.53 -7.42 -8.02
CA ILE A 76 4.23 -7.92 -7.57
C ILE A 76 3.45 -8.54 -8.74
N GLU A 77 3.33 -7.83 -9.86
CA GLU A 77 2.68 -8.32 -11.07
C GLU A 77 3.30 -9.62 -11.57
N ASN A 78 4.62 -9.68 -11.69
CA ASN A 78 5.34 -10.89 -12.11
C ASN A 78 5.11 -12.05 -11.13
N THR A 79 5.07 -11.80 -9.83
CA THR A 79 4.82 -12.84 -8.83
C THR A 79 3.44 -13.45 -9.00
N PHE A 80 2.41 -12.61 -9.20
CA PHE A 80 1.03 -13.11 -9.30
C PHE A 80 0.65 -13.60 -10.69
N SER A 81 1.29 -13.13 -11.76
CA SER A 81 1.04 -13.58 -13.14
C SER A 81 1.21 -15.09 -13.32
N HIS A 82 2.11 -15.71 -12.57
CA HIS A 82 2.30 -17.17 -12.59
C HIS A 82 1.08 -17.97 -12.11
N TYR A 83 0.17 -17.33 -11.37
CA TYR A 83 -1.02 -17.95 -10.80
C TYR A 83 -2.31 -17.56 -11.52
N GLU A 84 -2.21 -16.69 -12.55
CA GLU A 84 -3.36 -16.29 -13.34
C GLU A 84 -4.00 -17.49 -14.05
N GLY A 85 -5.33 -17.55 -14.01
CA GLY A 85 -6.10 -18.64 -14.62
C GLY A 85 -6.05 -19.96 -13.86
N LEU A 86 -5.25 -20.10 -12.81
CA LEU A 86 -5.19 -21.32 -12.02
C LEU A 86 -6.36 -21.41 -11.05
N THR A 87 -6.83 -22.64 -10.84
CA THR A 87 -7.76 -22.96 -9.75
C THR A 87 -7.02 -23.00 -8.41
N LEU A 88 -7.75 -22.81 -7.29
CA LEU A 88 -7.16 -22.90 -5.96
C LEU A 88 -6.43 -24.24 -5.70
N ASN A 89 -6.93 -25.37 -6.27
CA ASN A 89 -6.26 -26.66 -6.14
C ASN A 89 -4.92 -26.69 -6.89
N GLN A 90 -4.85 -26.05 -8.06
CA GLN A 90 -3.60 -25.94 -8.81
C GLN A 90 -2.60 -25.03 -8.09
N ILE A 91 -3.09 -23.96 -7.46
CA ILE A 91 -2.24 -23.09 -6.62
C ILE A 91 -1.72 -23.87 -5.40
N ASP A 92 -2.57 -24.63 -4.69
CA ASP A 92 -2.14 -25.50 -3.58
C ASP A 92 -0.98 -26.42 -3.99
N ASN A 93 -1.12 -27.05 -5.17
CA ASN A 93 -0.08 -27.92 -5.69
C ASN A 93 1.23 -27.17 -6.05
N SER A 94 1.12 -25.96 -6.60
CA SER A 94 2.28 -25.17 -7.00
C SER A 94 3.04 -24.58 -5.81
N VAL A 95 2.33 -24.17 -4.74
CA VAL A 95 2.96 -23.64 -3.52
C VAL A 95 3.34 -24.75 -2.51
N GLY A 96 2.98 -26.00 -2.81
CA GLY A 96 3.29 -27.15 -1.95
C GLY A 96 2.60 -27.13 -0.58
N PHE A 97 1.46 -26.44 -0.46
CA PHE A 97 0.75 -26.26 0.79
C PHE A 97 -0.77 -26.26 0.60
N ASN A 98 -1.47 -27.04 1.41
CA ASN A 98 -2.93 -27.08 1.39
C ASN A 98 -3.51 -26.07 2.38
N VAL A 99 -4.15 -25.03 1.85
CA VAL A 99 -4.74 -23.97 2.65
C VAL A 99 -6.08 -24.39 3.22
N ASN A 100 -6.29 -24.24 4.53
CA ASN A 100 -7.59 -24.47 5.16
C ASN A 100 -8.61 -23.41 4.71
N ARG A 101 -9.44 -23.75 3.74
CA ARG A 101 -10.44 -22.86 3.11
C ARG A 101 -11.63 -22.51 4.01
N ASN A 102 -11.79 -23.18 5.16
CA ASN A 102 -12.80 -22.84 6.16
C ASN A 102 -12.38 -21.67 7.04
N SER A 103 -11.13 -21.29 7.02
CA SER A 103 -10.63 -20.11 7.74
C SER A 103 -11.10 -18.82 7.06
N LYS A 104 -11.55 -17.83 7.85
CA LYS A 104 -11.89 -16.50 7.33
C LYS A 104 -10.72 -15.82 6.60
N ASN A 105 -9.50 -16.17 6.95
CA ASN A 105 -8.28 -15.54 6.43
C ASN A 105 -7.62 -16.37 5.31
N TYR A 106 -8.29 -17.37 4.74
CA TYR A 106 -7.65 -18.29 3.81
C TYR A 106 -7.06 -17.59 2.57
N LEU A 107 -7.73 -16.56 2.03
CA LEU A 107 -7.21 -15.79 0.90
C LEU A 107 -5.91 -15.05 1.24
N ARG A 108 -5.81 -14.49 2.46
CA ARG A 108 -4.58 -13.85 2.95
C ARG A 108 -3.43 -14.85 3.05
N VAL A 109 -3.72 -16.08 3.48
CA VAL A 109 -2.72 -17.16 3.51
C VAL A 109 -2.25 -17.51 2.10
N TYR A 110 -3.15 -17.55 1.11
CA TYR A 110 -2.75 -17.73 -0.29
C TYR A 110 -1.76 -16.65 -0.74
N ILE A 111 -2.07 -15.37 -0.51
CA ILE A 111 -1.17 -14.27 -0.88
C ILE A 111 0.22 -14.49 -0.28
N SER A 112 0.31 -14.77 1.02
CA SER A 112 1.60 -15.01 1.67
C SER A 112 2.34 -16.20 1.06
N LYS A 113 1.64 -17.28 0.73
CA LYS A 113 2.25 -18.46 0.10
C LYS A 113 2.69 -18.21 -1.35
N MET A 114 1.88 -17.52 -2.13
CA MET A 114 2.21 -17.12 -3.50
C MET A 114 3.44 -16.18 -3.54
N MET A 115 3.58 -15.32 -2.55
CA MET A 115 4.75 -14.46 -2.36
C MET A 115 5.95 -15.19 -1.72
N ASN A 116 5.79 -16.46 -1.34
CA ASN A 116 6.80 -17.25 -0.62
C ASN A 116 7.34 -16.55 0.66
N ILE A 117 6.42 -15.99 1.44
CA ILE A 117 6.71 -15.33 2.71
C ILE A 117 6.06 -16.08 3.88
N SER A 118 6.70 -16.04 5.04
CA SER A 118 6.21 -16.73 6.25
C SER A 118 5.27 -15.86 7.08
N VAL A 119 5.34 -14.54 6.90
CA VAL A 119 4.51 -13.54 7.59
C VAL A 119 3.29 -13.14 6.76
N ASP A 120 2.36 -12.42 7.37
CA ASP A 120 1.29 -11.73 6.64
C ASP A 120 1.88 -10.66 5.69
N ALA A 121 1.41 -10.61 4.44
CA ALA A 121 1.91 -9.66 3.45
C ALA A 121 1.84 -8.19 3.94
N ASN A 122 0.84 -7.83 4.76
CA ASN A 122 0.74 -6.49 5.34
C ASN A 122 1.85 -6.17 6.37
N LYS A 123 2.60 -7.18 6.81
CA LYS A 123 3.71 -7.01 7.76
C LYS A 123 5.08 -7.04 7.10
N LEU A 124 5.12 -7.06 5.77
CA LEU A 124 6.35 -6.89 5.04
C LEU A 124 6.91 -5.48 5.29
N ASP A 125 8.23 -5.40 5.45
CA ASP A 125 8.90 -4.14 5.74
C ASP A 125 8.65 -3.07 4.68
N GLU A 126 8.65 -3.47 3.41
CA GLU A 126 8.38 -2.59 2.27
C GLU A 126 6.95 -2.06 2.27
N PHE A 127 5.97 -2.92 2.55
CA PHE A 127 4.56 -2.52 2.52
C PHE A 127 4.22 -1.60 3.69
N GLU A 128 4.76 -1.86 4.88
CA GLU A 128 4.60 -0.96 6.01
C GLU A 128 5.29 0.40 5.78
N LYS A 129 6.47 0.43 5.18
CA LYS A 129 7.16 1.67 4.83
C LYS A 129 6.39 2.50 3.81
N ALA A 130 5.79 1.85 2.82
CA ALA A 130 5.02 2.48 1.75
C ALA A 130 3.56 2.79 2.14
N ASP A 131 3.11 2.35 3.32
CA ASP A 131 1.72 2.40 3.76
C ASP A 131 0.77 1.63 2.81
N ILE A 132 1.24 0.48 2.32
CA ILE A 132 0.48 -0.39 1.43
C ILE A 132 -0.28 -1.41 2.27
N VAL A 133 -1.58 -1.50 2.06
CA VAL A 133 -2.46 -2.50 2.66
C VAL A 133 -2.94 -3.47 1.59
N VAL A 134 -2.54 -4.74 1.70
CA VAL A 134 -2.97 -5.79 0.79
C VAL A 134 -4.38 -6.24 1.17
N LYS A 135 -5.31 -6.11 0.24
CA LYS A 135 -6.70 -6.58 0.38
C LYS A 135 -7.03 -7.54 -0.76
N THR A 136 -7.78 -8.59 -0.44
CA THR A 136 -8.24 -9.58 -1.40
C THR A 136 -9.73 -9.45 -1.62
N ILE A 137 -10.16 -9.51 -2.86
CA ILE A 137 -11.57 -9.54 -3.25
C ILE A 137 -11.85 -10.74 -4.15
N ARG A 138 -13.04 -11.30 -4.03
CA ARG A 138 -13.49 -12.38 -4.92
C ARG A 138 -14.42 -11.83 -5.99
N ILE A 139 -14.10 -12.16 -7.24
CA ILE A 139 -14.94 -11.82 -8.39
C ILE A 139 -15.54 -13.12 -8.92
N ASN A 140 -16.84 -13.12 -9.16
CA ASN A 140 -17.50 -14.29 -9.74
C ASN A 140 -17.25 -14.38 -11.27
N LYS A 141 -17.69 -15.48 -11.90
CA LYS A 141 -17.56 -15.71 -13.35
C LYS A 141 -18.22 -14.62 -14.22
N LYS A 142 -19.12 -13.81 -13.65
CA LYS A 142 -19.80 -12.69 -14.34
C LYS A 142 -19.11 -11.34 -14.10
N GLY A 143 -17.93 -11.31 -13.47
CA GLY A 143 -17.22 -10.08 -13.14
C GLY A 143 -17.79 -9.33 -11.93
N ILE A 144 -18.71 -9.91 -11.16
CA ILE A 144 -19.35 -9.23 -10.02
C ILE A 144 -18.55 -9.50 -8.76
N ILE A 145 -18.21 -8.45 -8.04
CA ILE A 145 -17.58 -8.51 -6.72
C ILE A 145 -18.62 -9.03 -5.71
N ARG A 146 -18.28 -10.06 -4.96
CA ARG A 146 -19.17 -10.67 -3.96
C ARG A 146 -19.00 -10.14 -2.54
N GLU A 147 -17.89 -9.49 -2.27
CA GLU A 147 -17.54 -9.01 -0.94
C GLU A 147 -17.36 -7.51 -0.97
N SER A 148 -17.91 -6.83 0.04
CA SER A 148 -17.66 -5.41 0.22
C SER A 148 -16.24 -5.21 0.72
N MET A 149 -15.51 -4.28 0.11
CA MET A 149 -14.23 -3.84 0.61
C MET A 149 -14.48 -2.76 1.67
N SER A 150 -14.02 -3.00 2.90
CA SER A 150 -14.08 -2.00 3.97
C SER A 150 -12.83 -1.11 3.93
N PHE A 151 -13.05 0.17 4.03
CA PHE A 151 -12.03 1.18 4.26
C PHE A 151 -12.05 1.62 5.71
N PRO A 152 -11.04 2.35 6.20
CA PRO A 152 -11.10 2.97 7.53
C PRO A 152 -12.39 3.77 7.69
N ALA A 153 -12.96 3.71 8.88
CA ALA A 153 -14.15 4.50 9.18
C ALA A 153 -13.79 6.00 9.24
N PHE A 154 -14.62 6.82 8.65
CA PHE A 154 -14.55 8.27 8.74
C PHE A 154 -15.80 8.83 9.37
N LYS A 155 -15.70 9.98 10.01
CA LYS A 155 -16.85 10.66 10.61
C LYS A 155 -17.42 11.64 9.59
N THR A 156 -18.65 11.38 9.14
CA THR A 156 -19.31 12.18 8.11
C THR A 156 -19.44 13.67 8.49
N LYS A 157 -19.56 13.98 9.77
CA LYS A 157 -19.63 15.37 10.26
C LYS A 157 -18.30 16.10 10.12
N GLU A 158 -17.19 15.41 10.35
CA GLU A 158 -15.85 15.99 10.20
C GLU A 158 -15.52 16.18 8.71
N LEU A 159 -15.95 15.24 7.84
CA LEU A 159 -15.74 15.32 6.40
C LEU A 159 -16.41 16.52 5.72
N ILE A 160 -17.54 17.03 6.27
CA ILE A 160 -18.24 18.21 5.72
C ILE A 160 -17.44 19.48 5.95
N ASP A 161 -16.70 19.54 7.05
CA ASP A 161 -15.92 20.71 7.45
C ASP A 161 -14.44 20.58 7.01
N GLU A 162 -14.04 19.42 6.43
CA GLU A 162 -12.68 19.19 5.93
C GLU A 162 -12.48 19.89 4.57
N ASP A 163 -11.40 20.64 4.48
CA ASP A 163 -10.89 21.14 3.22
C ASP A 163 -9.93 20.11 2.62
N TRP A 164 -9.97 19.88 1.31
CA TRP A 164 -9.09 18.97 0.59
C TRP A 164 -7.60 19.18 0.91
N GLU A 165 -7.22 20.41 1.20
CA GLU A 165 -5.84 20.78 1.49
C GLU A 165 -5.38 20.41 2.91
N THR A 166 -6.31 20.18 3.84
CA THR A 166 -6.06 19.88 5.25
C THR A 166 -6.52 18.50 5.68
N SER A 167 -7.20 17.77 4.80
CA SER A 167 -7.66 16.40 5.04
C SER A 167 -6.51 15.44 5.29
N THR A 168 -6.65 14.53 6.25
CA THR A 168 -5.63 13.53 6.65
C THR A 168 -6.03 12.14 6.21
#